data_4652240c82e581be032a2493bd53be30
#
_entry.id   4652240c82e581be032a2493bd53be30
#
_cell.length_a   1.000
_cell.length_b   1.000
_cell.length_c   1.000
_cell.angle_alpha   90.00
_cell.angle_beta   90.00
_cell.angle_gamma   90.00
#
_symmetry.space_group_name_H-M   'P 1'
#
loop_
_entity.id
_entity.type
_entity.pdbx_description
1 polymer ?
#
loop_
_entity_poly.entity_id
_entity_poly.type
_entity_poly.pdbx_seq_one_letter_code
_entity_poly.pdbx_strand_id
1 'polypeptide(L)'
;MRNSKLLIGLLAMSLCACSTGNKNQANALDEDSYQAILPYEASDTRSKHVGLINDTDLRVEMESGLMDLSKKYFSTSSVGYKTHQFLDYDELDATDGSRGLLGTVRDGNPNGLNPSADEEFDTGNGIVTNATILVDIYELDWYTNDTLKGISLGLVVNGNLNASDGSSVDITDEKMQNYLEVTFSKLASYMHERFNEINKNIPIYIAAYKLDDTNVTDKGGYVYEGYYKGGQGNFTSLTQEWVLVPSSRFTELDATAADEFTTFKEEIANVLPDNTFVTGEAKFESKKLRKLNLTITAHGKTAGEVLAIIEHAKDQMSTFETKKCDYLITILNDDTVYALIERKSGSSECNVISKI
;
A
#
# COMPACT_ATOMS: atom_id res chain seq x y z
N MET A 1 -65.69 -32.54 -41.53
CA MET A 1 -65.05 -31.44 -42.26
C MET A 1 -64.85 -30.25 -41.33
N ARG A 2 -63.71 -30.06 -40.85
CA ARG A 2 -63.03 -28.79 -40.44
C ARG A 2 -61.89 -29.12 -39.46
N ASN A 3 -60.72 -29.11 -40.02
CA ASN A 3 -59.46 -29.30 -39.28
C ASN A 3 -59.20 -28.10 -38.34
N SER A 4 -59.05 -28.39 -37.06
CA SER A 4 -58.55 -27.41 -36.10
C SER A 4 -57.12 -27.80 -35.75
N LYS A 5 -56.16 -27.00 -36.19
CA LYS A 5 -54.73 -27.14 -35.85
C LYS A 5 -54.51 -26.59 -34.47
N LEU A 6 -54.12 -27.46 -33.54
CA LEU A 6 -53.68 -27.07 -32.20
C LEU A 6 -52.25 -26.49 -32.32
N LEU A 7 -52.07 -25.22 -31.98
CA LEU A 7 -50.80 -24.56 -31.87
C LEU A 7 -50.26 -24.81 -30.45
N ILE A 8 -49.23 -25.64 -30.34
CA ILE A 8 -48.50 -25.86 -29.08
C ILE A 8 -47.48 -24.74 -28.98
N GLY A 9 -47.74 -23.77 -28.10
CA GLY A 9 -46.76 -22.76 -27.72
C GLY A 9 -45.73 -23.33 -26.76
N LEU A 10 -44.49 -23.43 -27.23
CA LEU A 10 -43.35 -23.74 -26.37
C LEU A 10 -43.04 -22.50 -25.52
N LEU A 11 -43.39 -22.59 -24.23
CA LEU A 11 -42.96 -21.60 -23.24
C LEU A 11 -41.52 -21.91 -22.90
N ALA A 12 -40.57 -21.16 -23.49
CA ALA A 12 -39.18 -21.20 -23.10
C ALA A 12 -39.07 -20.56 -21.71
N MET A 13 -38.98 -21.37 -20.66
CA MET A 13 -38.52 -20.92 -19.36
C MET A 13 -37.05 -20.61 -19.48
N SER A 14 -36.71 -19.32 -19.59
CA SER A 14 -35.38 -18.83 -19.33
C SER A 14 -35.07 -19.05 -17.85
N LEU A 15 -34.35 -20.12 -17.55
CA LEU A 15 -33.67 -20.29 -16.29
C LEU A 15 -32.68 -19.13 -16.16
N CYS A 16 -33.04 -18.08 -15.44
CA CYS A 16 -32.08 -17.18 -14.83
C CYS A 16 -31.26 -18.05 -13.89
N ALA A 17 -30.10 -18.50 -14.37
CA ALA A 17 -29.02 -18.95 -13.51
C ALA A 17 -28.64 -17.74 -12.67
N CYS A 18 -29.19 -17.64 -11.46
CA CYS A 18 -28.58 -16.84 -10.42
C CYS A 18 -27.19 -17.41 -10.20
N SER A 19 -26.18 -16.82 -10.83
CA SER A 19 -24.81 -17.03 -10.42
C SER A 19 -24.80 -16.70 -8.93
N THR A 20 -24.47 -17.66 -8.10
CA THR A 20 -24.02 -17.42 -6.73
C THR A 20 -22.66 -16.74 -6.82
N GLY A 21 -22.64 -15.51 -7.36
CA GLY A 21 -21.51 -14.61 -7.27
C GLY A 21 -21.24 -14.38 -5.79
N ASN A 22 -19.99 -14.57 -5.42
CA ASN A 22 -19.50 -14.33 -4.09
C ASN A 22 -20.00 -12.95 -3.64
N LYS A 23 -20.83 -12.89 -2.60
CA LYS A 23 -21.47 -11.63 -2.14
C LYS A 23 -20.42 -10.53 -1.85
N ASN A 24 -19.15 -10.92 -1.69
CA ASN A 24 -18.04 -10.00 -1.42
C ASN A 24 -17.56 -9.23 -2.68
N GLN A 25 -17.79 -9.74 -3.89
CA GLN A 25 -17.37 -9.07 -5.12
C GLN A 25 -18.31 -7.95 -5.60
N ALA A 26 -19.56 -7.95 -5.14
CA ALA A 26 -20.58 -7.04 -5.66
C ALA A 26 -20.33 -5.55 -5.30
N ASN A 27 -19.44 -5.26 -4.35
CA ASN A 27 -19.15 -3.91 -3.86
C ASN A 27 -17.68 -3.50 -4.03
N ALA A 28 -16.83 -4.34 -4.60
CA ALA A 28 -15.44 -3.98 -4.87
C ALA A 28 -15.38 -2.84 -5.91
N LEU A 29 -14.43 -1.93 -5.74
CA LEU A 29 -14.24 -0.80 -6.66
C LEU A 29 -13.81 -1.28 -8.05
N ASP A 30 -13.02 -2.35 -8.09
CA ASP A 30 -12.60 -3.08 -9.29
C ASP A 30 -12.36 -4.56 -8.94
N GLU A 31 -12.07 -5.41 -9.95
CA GLU A 31 -11.86 -6.85 -9.77
C GLU A 31 -10.65 -7.19 -8.88
N ASP A 32 -9.68 -6.29 -8.82
CA ASP A 32 -8.45 -6.45 -8.04
C ASP A 32 -8.49 -5.78 -6.67
N SER A 33 -9.59 -5.12 -6.32
CA SER A 33 -9.74 -4.44 -5.04
C SER A 33 -10.34 -5.34 -3.98
N TYR A 34 -9.86 -5.20 -2.75
CA TYR A 34 -10.52 -5.77 -1.59
C TYR A 34 -11.79 -5.02 -1.23
N GLN A 35 -12.75 -5.74 -0.70
CA GLN A 35 -13.98 -5.18 -0.18
C GLN A 35 -13.88 -4.96 1.33
N ALA A 36 -14.23 -3.77 1.79
CA ALA A 36 -14.48 -3.53 3.21
C ALA A 36 -15.75 -4.29 3.65
N ILE A 37 -15.69 -4.93 4.83
CA ILE A 37 -16.84 -5.62 5.40
C ILE A 37 -17.78 -4.59 6.02
N LEU A 38 -19.07 -4.66 5.66
CA LEU A 38 -20.09 -3.75 6.14
C LEU A 38 -20.95 -4.39 7.25
N PRO A 39 -21.42 -3.61 8.25
CA PRO A 39 -21.12 -2.19 8.44
C PRO A 39 -19.65 -1.97 8.75
N TYR A 40 -19.04 -0.92 8.15
CA TYR A 40 -17.65 -0.61 8.41
C TYR A 40 -17.49 0.06 9.78
N GLU A 41 -16.57 -0.43 10.57
CA GLU A 41 -16.21 0.12 11.86
C GLU A 41 -14.83 0.78 11.77
N ALA A 42 -14.75 2.05 12.17
CA ALA A 42 -13.48 2.75 12.23
C ALA A 42 -12.58 2.17 13.33
N SER A 43 -11.28 2.12 13.08
CA SER A 43 -10.31 1.65 14.07
C SER A 43 -10.05 2.71 15.15
N ASP A 44 -10.39 2.40 16.39
CA ASP A 44 -10.05 3.24 17.55
C ASP A 44 -8.53 3.36 17.72
N THR A 45 -7.79 2.31 17.44
CA THR A 45 -6.32 2.29 17.45
C THR A 45 -5.77 3.34 16.49
N ARG A 46 -6.24 3.36 15.24
CA ARG A 46 -5.78 4.35 14.24
C ARG A 46 -6.14 5.78 14.63
N SER A 47 -7.28 5.99 15.25
CA SER A 47 -7.69 7.30 15.77
C SER A 47 -6.75 7.82 16.86
N LYS A 48 -6.28 6.94 17.74
CA LYS A 48 -5.35 7.29 18.84
C LYS A 48 -3.90 7.42 18.37
N HIS A 49 -3.48 6.62 17.38
CA HIS A 49 -2.11 6.61 16.85
C HIS A 49 -1.88 7.61 15.71
N VAL A 50 -2.83 8.48 15.42
CA VAL A 50 -2.73 9.46 14.33
C VAL A 50 -1.49 10.35 14.42
N GLY A 51 -0.96 10.57 15.62
CA GLY A 51 0.23 11.40 15.86
C GLY A 51 1.58 10.66 15.66
N LEU A 52 1.60 9.34 15.52
CA LEU A 52 2.85 8.58 15.31
C LEU A 52 3.39 8.81 13.90
N ILE A 53 2.50 8.82 12.91
CA ILE A 53 2.81 9.18 11.53
C ILE A 53 1.89 10.33 11.16
N ASN A 54 2.40 11.55 11.16
CA ASN A 54 1.60 12.77 10.95
C ASN A 54 1.13 12.95 9.50
N ASP A 55 1.84 12.36 8.53
CA ASP A 55 1.49 12.43 7.13
C ASP A 55 0.36 11.46 6.80
N THR A 56 -0.80 12.01 6.38
CA THR A 56 -1.98 11.20 6.04
C THR A 56 -1.77 10.39 4.77
N ASP A 57 -1.10 10.98 3.76
CA ASP A 57 -0.86 10.32 2.48
C ASP A 57 0.13 9.16 2.65
N LEU A 58 1.14 9.34 3.51
CA LEU A 58 2.07 8.27 3.87
C LEU A 58 1.34 7.12 4.59
N ARG A 59 0.40 7.40 5.50
CA ARG A 59 -0.41 6.36 6.16
C ARG A 59 -1.24 5.56 5.17
N VAL A 60 -1.87 6.25 4.21
CA VAL A 60 -2.65 5.59 3.15
C VAL A 60 -1.73 4.77 2.24
N GLU A 61 -0.55 5.27 1.89
CA GLU A 61 0.43 4.52 1.09
C GLU A 61 0.89 3.23 1.80
N MET A 62 1.21 3.31 3.10
CA MET A 62 1.61 2.14 3.89
C MET A 62 0.50 1.08 3.93
N GLU A 63 -0.73 1.45 4.27
CA GLU A 63 -1.84 0.50 4.38
C GLU A 63 -2.26 -0.07 3.02
N SER A 64 -2.34 0.76 1.98
CA SER A 64 -2.63 0.30 0.62
C SER A 64 -1.51 -0.59 0.07
N GLY A 65 -0.26 -0.29 0.38
CA GLY A 65 0.88 -1.13 0.04
C GLY A 65 0.83 -2.49 0.73
N LEU A 66 0.40 -2.54 2.01
CA LEU A 66 0.15 -3.79 2.73
C LEU A 66 -0.98 -4.60 2.08
N MET A 67 -2.07 -3.94 1.67
CA MET A 67 -3.16 -4.59 0.91
C MET A 67 -2.64 -5.20 -0.39
N ASP A 68 -1.85 -4.46 -1.17
CA ASP A 68 -1.31 -4.94 -2.44
C ASP A 68 -0.40 -6.17 -2.24
N LEU A 69 0.49 -6.15 -1.27
CA LEU A 69 1.36 -7.28 -0.93
C LEU A 69 0.56 -8.50 -0.44
N SER A 70 -0.52 -8.25 0.29
CA SER A 70 -1.41 -9.29 0.84
C SER A 70 -2.13 -10.11 -0.23
N LYS A 71 -2.34 -9.56 -1.44
CA LYS A 71 -2.97 -10.25 -2.58
C LYS A 71 -2.25 -11.56 -2.96
N LYS A 72 -0.97 -11.69 -2.63
CA LYS A 72 -0.18 -12.91 -2.84
C LYS A 72 -0.72 -14.10 -2.03
N TYR A 73 -1.34 -13.84 -0.90
CA TYR A 73 -1.80 -14.85 0.06
C TYR A 73 -3.31 -14.87 0.27
N PHE A 74 -3.96 -13.73 0.11
CA PHE A 74 -5.39 -13.52 0.35
C PHE A 74 -6.03 -12.97 -0.92
N SER A 75 -6.81 -13.79 -1.61
CA SER A 75 -7.43 -13.39 -2.88
C SER A 75 -8.55 -12.39 -2.66
N THR A 76 -8.55 -11.27 -3.41
CA THR A 76 -9.60 -10.24 -3.41
C THR A 76 -10.99 -10.80 -3.69
N SER A 77 -11.08 -11.88 -4.49
CA SER A 77 -12.34 -12.55 -4.82
C SER A 77 -12.92 -13.41 -3.69
N SER A 78 -12.13 -13.71 -2.65
CA SER A 78 -12.52 -14.66 -1.60
C SER A 78 -12.64 -14.05 -0.21
N VAL A 79 -11.98 -12.92 0.04
CA VAL A 79 -11.99 -12.26 1.35
C VAL A 79 -12.34 -10.78 1.26
N GLY A 80 -12.99 -10.28 2.30
CA GLY A 80 -13.06 -8.87 2.63
C GLY A 80 -12.21 -8.58 3.85
N TYR A 81 -12.05 -7.30 4.22
CA TYR A 81 -11.20 -6.90 5.34
C TYR A 81 -11.93 -6.10 6.41
N LYS A 82 -11.40 -6.22 7.63
CA LYS A 82 -11.57 -5.31 8.75
C LYS A 82 -10.19 -4.83 9.21
N THR A 83 -10.14 -3.76 9.98
CA THR A 83 -8.87 -3.19 10.46
C THR A 83 -8.81 -3.24 11.99
N HIS A 84 -7.65 -3.61 12.53
CA HIS A 84 -7.35 -3.62 13.97
C HIS A 84 -8.44 -4.25 14.85
N GLN A 85 -8.77 -5.52 14.58
CA GLN A 85 -9.72 -6.26 15.40
C GLN A 85 -9.05 -6.91 16.61
N PHE A 86 -7.73 -7.13 16.56
CA PHE A 86 -6.96 -7.83 17.59
C PHE A 86 -5.94 -6.93 18.28
N LEU A 87 -5.11 -6.21 17.51
CA LEU A 87 -4.12 -5.29 18.04
C LEU A 87 -4.79 -3.94 18.35
N ASP A 88 -5.46 -3.87 19.48
CA ASP A 88 -6.01 -2.62 19.99
C ASP A 88 -4.91 -1.71 20.58
N TYR A 89 -5.32 -0.53 21.05
CA TYR A 89 -4.40 0.44 21.63
C TYR A 89 -3.63 -0.11 22.83
N ASP A 90 -4.29 -0.90 23.67
CA ASP A 90 -3.67 -1.45 24.88
C ASP A 90 -2.68 -2.58 24.56
N GLU A 91 -2.87 -3.30 23.47
CA GLU A 91 -1.88 -4.26 22.96
C GLU A 91 -0.64 -3.58 22.37
N LEU A 92 -0.83 -2.47 21.67
CA LEU A 92 0.28 -1.76 21.02
C LEU A 92 1.06 -0.85 21.96
N ASP A 93 0.36 -0.09 22.83
CA ASP A 93 0.95 1.02 23.58
C ASP A 93 0.46 1.09 25.03
N ALA A 94 0.37 -0.05 25.71
CA ALA A 94 -0.06 -0.11 27.10
C ALA A 94 0.88 0.67 28.02
N THR A 95 0.30 1.54 28.83
CA THR A 95 1.04 2.43 29.75
C THR A 95 1.53 1.73 31.02
N ASP A 96 0.95 0.60 31.37
CA ASP A 96 1.35 -0.21 32.56
C ASP A 96 2.59 -1.08 32.31
N GLY A 97 3.07 -1.13 31.08
CA GLY A 97 4.23 -1.89 30.67
C GLY A 97 4.01 -3.39 30.57
N SER A 98 2.79 -3.88 30.77
CA SER A 98 2.47 -5.32 30.74
C SER A 98 2.24 -5.83 29.32
N ARG A 99 1.86 -4.95 28.36
CA ARG A 99 1.51 -5.33 26.96
C ARG A 99 2.10 -4.32 26.02
N GLY A 100 2.52 -3.56 25.69
CA GLY A 100 2.98 -2.56 24.74
C GLY A 100 3.95 -3.20 23.74
N LEU A 101 3.43 -3.72 22.65
CA LEU A 101 4.25 -4.26 21.57
C LEU A 101 5.21 -3.21 20.99
N LEU A 102 4.79 -1.95 20.93
CA LEU A 102 5.63 -0.84 20.48
C LEU A 102 6.65 -0.38 21.53
N GLY A 103 6.53 -0.88 22.76
CA GLY A 103 7.45 -0.57 23.86
C GLY A 103 8.75 -1.37 23.81
N THR A 104 9.65 -1.01 24.71
CA THR A 104 10.92 -1.73 24.91
C THR A 104 10.68 -3.02 25.71
N VAL A 105 11.54 -4.02 25.50
CA VAL A 105 11.59 -5.22 26.32
C VAL A 105 12.04 -4.84 27.75
N ARG A 106 11.31 -5.29 28.77
CA ARG A 106 11.62 -5.12 30.21
C ARG A 106 10.82 -6.12 31.04
N ASP A 107 11.11 -6.22 32.34
CA ASP A 107 10.42 -7.16 33.25
C ASP A 107 8.89 -7.00 33.22
N GLY A 108 8.39 -5.76 33.17
CA GLY A 108 6.96 -5.47 33.05
C GLY A 108 6.38 -5.58 31.63
N ASN A 109 7.23 -5.74 30.61
CA ASN A 109 6.83 -5.85 29.20
C ASN A 109 7.72 -6.84 28.42
N PRO A 110 7.61 -8.14 28.65
CA PRO A 110 8.40 -9.14 27.94
C PRO A 110 8.04 -9.24 26.45
N ASN A 111 6.86 -8.74 26.06
CA ASN A 111 6.36 -8.76 24.69
C ASN A 111 6.77 -7.54 23.87
N GLY A 112 7.43 -6.54 24.46
CA GLY A 112 7.96 -5.40 23.73
C GLY A 112 8.80 -5.83 22.54
N LEU A 113 8.68 -5.14 21.41
CA LEU A 113 9.38 -5.46 20.19
C LEU A 113 10.60 -4.58 19.93
N ASN A 114 10.70 -3.43 20.61
CA ASN A 114 11.92 -2.61 20.60
C ASN A 114 12.95 -3.15 21.62
N PRO A 115 14.26 -2.95 21.35
CA PRO A 115 15.31 -3.33 22.27
C PRO A 115 15.11 -2.75 23.68
N SER A 116 15.69 -3.38 24.71
CA SER A 116 15.68 -2.83 26.07
C SER A 116 16.30 -1.43 26.08
N ALA A 117 15.80 -0.55 26.96
CA ALA A 117 16.33 0.82 27.06
C ALA A 117 17.83 0.87 27.41
N ASP A 118 18.32 -0.10 28.16
CA ASP A 118 19.73 -0.22 28.57
C ASP A 118 20.57 -1.04 27.56
N GLU A 119 19.96 -1.59 26.52
CA GLU A 119 20.64 -2.36 25.50
C GLU A 119 21.33 -1.44 24.49
N GLU A 120 22.59 -1.75 24.22
CA GLU A 120 23.35 -1.12 23.14
C GLU A 120 22.98 -1.76 21.81
N PHE A 121 22.17 -1.06 21.01
CA PHE A 121 21.83 -1.52 19.67
C PHE A 121 22.92 -1.11 18.67
N ASP A 122 23.57 -2.10 18.07
CA ASP A 122 24.54 -1.90 17.00
C ASP A 122 23.82 -1.71 15.66
N THR A 123 23.82 -0.48 15.14
CA THR A 123 23.22 -0.13 13.84
C THR A 123 24.08 -0.58 12.64
N GLY A 124 25.33 -1.03 12.89
CA GLY A 124 26.33 -1.26 11.85
C GLY A 124 27.13 0.00 11.45
N ASN A 125 26.62 1.18 11.79
CA ASN A 125 27.28 2.48 11.60
C ASN A 125 27.60 3.17 12.93
N GLY A 126 27.07 2.65 14.03
CA GLY A 126 27.26 3.18 15.38
C GLY A 126 26.44 2.42 16.39
N ILE A 127 26.57 2.78 17.66
CA ILE A 127 25.84 2.18 18.78
C ILE A 127 24.82 3.19 19.30
N VAL A 128 23.57 2.76 19.46
CA VAL A 128 22.49 3.58 19.99
C VAL A 128 21.86 2.87 21.19
N THR A 129 21.68 3.57 22.32
CA THR A 129 20.92 3.11 23.46
C THR A 129 19.48 3.60 23.37
N ASN A 130 18.55 2.92 24.00
CA ASN A 130 17.12 3.22 23.95
C ASN A 130 16.59 3.33 22.52
N ALA A 131 17.00 2.38 21.68
CA ALA A 131 16.66 2.36 20.26
C ALA A 131 15.16 2.13 20.05
N THR A 132 14.47 3.06 19.35
CA THR A 132 13.09 2.91 18.90
C THR A 132 13.12 2.62 17.40
N ILE A 133 13.18 1.35 17.05
CA ILE A 133 13.23 0.87 15.66
C ILE A 133 11.81 0.71 15.12
N LEU A 134 10.95 0.00 15.86
CA LEU A 134 9.54 -0.18 15.51
C LEU A 134 8.72 1.01 16.02
N VAL A 135 8.04 1.70 15.12
CA VAL A 135 7.26 2.91 15.41
C VAL A 135 5.77 2.60 15.52
N ASP A 136 5.25 1.75 14.63
CA ASP A 136 3.81 1.44 14.57
C ASP A 136 3.57 0.08 13.92
N ILE A 137 2.36 -0.48 14.12
CA ILE A 137 1.88 -1.69 13.46
C ILE A 137 0.49 -1.43 12.89
N TYR A 138 0.34 -1.67 11.60
CA TYR A 138 -0.94 -1.71 10.89
C TYR A 138 -1.44 -3.14 10.84
N GLU A 139 -2.74 -3.34 10.99
CA GLU A 139 -3.38 -4.66 10.98
C GLU A 139 -4.56 -4.67 10.02
N LEU A 140 -4.61 -5.69 9.18
CA LEU A 140 -5.72 -6.00 8.28
C LEU A 140 -6.16 -7.44 8.49
N ASP A 141 -7.43 -7.63 8.81
CA ASP A 141 -8.02 -8.91 9.13
C ASP A 141 -8.90 -9.38 7.99
N TRP A 142 -8.55 -10.52 7.42
CA TRP A 142 -9.18 -11.09 6.24
C TRP A 142 -10.29 -12.05 6.60
N TYR A 143 -11.52 -11.75 6.16
CA TYR A 143 -12.71 -12.55 6.46
C TYR A 143 -13.41 -13.03 5.21
N THR A 144 -14.01 -14.21 5.30
CA THR A 144 -15.06 -14.67 4.39
C THR A 144 -16.33 -14.83 5.23
N ASN A 145 -17.33 -13.97 5.01
CA ASN A 145 -18.45 -13.78 5.93
C ASN A 145 -17.91 -13.45 7.34
N ASP A 146 -18.30 -14.21 8.35
CA ASP A 146 -17.86 -14.02 9.75
C ASP A 146 -16.67 -14.92 10.14
N THR A 147 -16.01 -15.54 9.18
CA THR A 147 -14.91 -16.46 9.45
C THR A 147 -13.57 -15.81 9.10
N LEU A 148 -12.70 -15.66 10.09
CA LEU A 148 -11.32 -15.20 9.91
C LEU A 148 -10.53 -16.18 9.02
N LYS A 149 -9.87 -15.65 8.00
CA LYS A 149 -9.07 -16.41 7.02
C LYS A 149 -7.59 -16.15 7.11
N GLY A 150 -7.22 -15.02 7.69
CA GLY A 150 -5.82 -14.64 7.87
C GLY A 150 -5.71 -13.21 8.35
N ILE A 151 -4.48 -12.79 8.62
CA ILE A 151 -4.14 -11.46 9.10
C ILE A 151 -2.93 -10.96 8.32
N SER A 152 -2.90 -9.66 8.03
CA SER A 152 -1.72 -8.98 7.52
C SER A 152 -1.29 -7.89 8.49
N LEU A 153 0.00 -7.88 8.84
CA LEU A 153 0.60 -6.91 9.75
C LEU A 153 1.66 -6.10 9.00
N GLY A 154 1.52 -4.80 9.02
CA GLY A 154 2.48 -3.85 8.45
C GLY A 154 3.28 -3.19 9.57
N LEU A 155 4.55 -3.58 9.75
CA LEU A 155 5.44 -2.97 10.71
C LEU A 155 6.05 -1.71 10.12
N VAL A 156 5.93 -0.59 10.82
CA VAL A 156 6.57 0.67 10.44
C VAL A 156 7.86 0.83 11.22
N VAL A 157 8.98 0.91 10.53
CA VAL A 157 10.30 0.99 11.17
C VAL A 157 11.10 2.21 10.73
N ASN A 158 11.86 2.78 11.66
CA ASN A 158 12.81 3.83 11.38
C ASN A 158 14.02 3.27 10.59
N GLY A 159 14.44 3.98 9.55
CA GLY A 159 15.67 3.68 8.81
C GLY A 159 16.92 4.18 9.51
N ASN A 160 16.78 5.17 10.40
CA ASN A 160 17.85 5.76 11.20
C ASN A 160 17.39 5.95 12.66
N LEU A 161 18.36 6.12 13.53
CA LEU A 161 18.14 6.34 14.97
C LEU A 161 18.93 7.56 15.45
N ASN A 162 18.44 8.20 16.48
CA ASN A 162 19.16 9.30 17.15
C ASN A 162 20.12 8.73 18.20
N ALA A 163 21.41 9.02 18.04
CA ALA A 163 22.41 8.72 19.04
C ALA A 163 22.31 9.70 20.23
N SER A 164 22.96 9.36 21.34
CA SER A 164 22.93 10.16 22.58
C SER A 164 23.51 11.59 22.43
N ASP A 165 24.35 11.81 21.42
CA ASP A 165 24.91 13.12 21.07
C ASP A 165 24.00 13.94 20.13
N GLY A 166 22.85 13.40 19.77
CA GLY A 166 21.86 14.02 18.87
C GLY A 166 22.17 13.81 17.39
N SER A 167 23.21 13.06 17.02
CA SER A 167 23.45 12.70 15.62
C SER A 167 22.48 11.62 15.16
N SER A 168 22.13 11.63 13.87
CA SER A 168 21.35 10.56 13.23
C SER A 168 22.31 9.48 12.74
N VAL A 169 21.97 8.21 13.00
CA VAL A 169 22.76 7.04 12.63
C VAL A 169 21.90 6.06 11.86
N ASP A 170 22.28 5.79 10.62
CA ASP A 170 21.54 4.85 9.76
C ASP A 170 21.71 3.41 10.24
N ILE A 171 20.64 2.63 10.16
CA ILE A 171 20.66 1.18 10.40
C ILE A 171 21.03 0.51 9.07
N THR A 172 22.11 -0.30 9.09
CA THR A 172 22.48 -1.07 7.90
C THR A 172 21.44 -2.14 7.57
N ASP A 173 21.36 -2.51 6.29
CA ASP A 173 20.40 -3.54 5.83
C ASP A 173 20.61 -4.87 6.58
N GLU A 174 21.84 -5.26 6.90
CA GLU A 174 22.15 -6.46 7.69
C GLU A 174 21.56 -6.38 9.11
N LYS A 175 21.71 -5.24 9.78
CA LYS A 175 21.19 -5.06 11.15
C LYS A 175 19.67 -4.96 11.17
N MET A 176 19.09 -4.29 10.19
CA MET A 176 17.63 -4.24 9.99
C MET A 176 17.06 -5.63 9.72
N GLN A 177 17.70 -6.41 8.85
CA GLN A 177 17.31 -7.78 8.56
C GLN A 177 17.29 -8.64 9.82
N ASN A 178 18.37 -8.64 10.59
CA ASN A 178 18.50 -9.44 11.81
C ASN A 178 17.44 -9.06 12.84
N TYR A 179 17.19 -7.78 13.02
CA TYR A 179 16.15 -7.28 13.93
C TYR A 179 14.75 -7.74 13.47
N LEU A 180 14.42 -7.55 12.20
CA LEU A 180 13.09 -7.85 11.66
C LEU A 180 12.80 -9.35 11.60
N GLU A 181 13.77 -10.20 11.30
CA GLU A 181 13.59 -11.66 11.28
C GLU A 181 13.16 -12.18 12.66
N VAL A 182 13.80 -11.69 13.72
CA VAL A 182 13.42 -12.01 15.11
C VAL A 182 12.06 -11.40 15.46
N THR A 183 11.84 -10.14 15.11
CA THR A 183 10.61 -9.41 15.42
C THR A 183 9.38 -10.04 14.75
N PHE A 184 9.47 -10.43 13.48
CA PHE A 184 8.38 -11.11 12.77
C PHE A 184 7.99 -12.43 13.43
N SER A 185 8.99 -13.25 13.76
CA SER A 185 8.76 -14.54 14.43
C SER A 185 8.13 -14.35 15.81
N LYS A 186 8.61 -13.38 16.59
CA LYS A 186 8.08 -13.04 17.90
C LYS A 186 6.64 -12.53 17.81
N LEU A 187 6.35 -11.63 16.89
CA LEU A 187 5.01 -11.08 16.68
C LEU A 187 4.03 -12.16 16.21
N ALA A 188 4.40 -13.01 15.24
CA ALA A 188 3.55 -14.11 14.79
C ALA A 188 3.22 -15.09 15.94
N SER A 189 4.20 -15.41 16.79
CA SER A 189 3.99 -16.25 17.97
C SER A 189 3.07 -15.57 18.97
N TYR A 190 3.29 -14.28 19.23
CA TYR A 190 2.43 -13.49 20.11
C TYR A 190 0.97 -13.51 19.67
N MET A 191 0.68 -13.25 18.38
CA MET A 191 -0.68 -13.28 17.84
C MET A 191 -1.36 -14.63 18.07
N HIS A 192 -0.67 -15.74 17.79
CA HIS A 192 -1.20 -17.09 17.99
C HIS A 192 -1.40 -17.49 19.46
N GLU A 193 -0.62 -16.94 20.36
CA GLU A 193 -0.69 -17.26 21.81
C GLU A 193 -1.68 -16.36 22.54
N ARG A 194 -1.81 -15.13 22.09
CA ARG A 194 -2.60 -14.08 22.77
C ARG A 194 -4.09 -14.17 22.43
N PHE A 195 -4.41 -14.50 21.17
CA PHE A 195 -5.78 -14.45 20.67
C PHE A 195 -6.29 -15.85 20.28
N ASN A 196 -7.32 -16.32 20.98
CA ASN A 196 -7.88 -17.67 20.75
C ASN A 196 -8.43 -17.86 19.33
N GLU A 197 -8.93 -16.80 18.72
CA GLU A 197 -9.46 -16.76 17.36
C GLU A 197 -8.34 -16.97 16.33
N ILE A 198 -7.10 -16.58 16.67
CA ILE A 198 -5.92 -16.70 15.80
C ILE A 198 -5.19 -18.00 16.13
N ASN A 199 -5.83 -19.14 15.89
CA ASN A 199 -5.15 -20.41 16.09
C ASN A 199 -4.03 -20.62 15.06
N LYS A 200 -3.12 -21.58 15.31
CA LYS A 200 -1.93 -21.81 14.49
C LYS A 200 -2.20 -22.09 12.98
N ASN A 201 -3.46 -22.41 12.60
CA ASN A 201 -3.82 -22.60 11.20
C ASN A 201 -4.24 -21.32 10.50
N ILE A 202 -4.54 -20.25 11.25
CA ILE A 202 -4.80 -18.93 10.68
C ILE A 202 -3.45 -18.36 10.22
N PRO A 203 -3.28 -18.10 8.92
CA PRO A 203 -2.02 -17.55 8.43
C PRO A 203 -1.87 -16.08 8.83
N ILE A 204 -0.63 -15.71 9.13
CA ILE A 204 -0.23 -14.33 9.38
C ILE A 204 0.81 -13.93 8.35
N TYR A 205 0.50 -12.90 7.57
CA TYR A 205 1.44 -12.24 6.68
C TYR A 205 1.98 -10.99 7.38
N ILE A 206 3.28 -10.79 7.34
CA ILE A 206 3.94 -9.63 7.96
C ILE A 206 4.83 -8.97 6.92
N ALA A 207 4.77 -7.65 6.82
CA ALA A 207 5.67 -6.88 5.97
C ALA A 207 6.19 -5.65 6.73
N ALA A 208 7.46 -5.30 6.55
CA ALA A 208 8.08 -4.15 7.19
C ALA A 208 8.25 -3.01 6.20
N TYR A 209 7.65 -1.86 6.53
CA TYR A 209 7.80 -0.60 5.83
C TYR A 209 8.87 0.24 6.51
N LYS A 210 9.98 0.48 5.83
CA LYS A 210 11.05 1.35 6.32
C LYS A 210 10.73 2.79 5.95
N LEU A 211 10.61 3.64 6.96
CA LEU A 211 10.51 5.08 6.77
C LEU A 211 11.83 5.62 6.19
N ASP A 212 11.72 6.56 5.29
CA ASP A 212 12.86 7.22 4.69
C ASP A 212 12.69 8.74 4.85
N ASP A 213 13.31 9.29 5.87
CA ASP A 213 13.32 10.72 6.16
C ASP A 213 14.37 11.49 5.34
N THR A 214 15.22 10.76 4.59
CA THR A 214 16.22 11.35 3.69
C THR A 214 15.73 11.46 2.25
N ASN A 215 14.61 10.79 1.92
CA ASN A 215 14.06 10.79 0.58
C ASN A 215 13.22 12.05 0.33
N VAL A 216 13.46 12.68 -0.82
CA VAL A 216 12.72 13.88 -1.25
C VAL A 216 11.22 13.61 -1.46
N THR A 217 10.81 12.36 -1.60
CA THR A 217 9.41 11.95 -1.70
C THR A 217 8.71 11.82 -0.35
N ASP A 218 9.44 11.89 0.78
CA ASP A 218 8.98 11.57 2.13
C ASP A 218 8.30 10.18 2.25
N LYS A 219 8.51 9.32 1.26
CA LYS A 219 7.97 7.96 1.20
C LYS A 219 9.11 6.95 1.27
N GLY A 220 8.96 6.00 2.17
CA GLY A 220 9.84 4.85 2.27
C GLY A 220 9.40 3.69 1.35
N GLY A 221 9.51 2.47 1.86
CA GLY A 221 9.08 1.29 1.11
C GLY A 221 9.11 0.03 1.94
N TYR A 222 8.42 -1.00 1.45
CA TYR A 222 8.47 -2.32 2.04
C TYR A 222 9.81 -2.99 1.73
N VAL A 223 10.53 -3.40 2.79
CA VAL A 223 11.90 -3.93 2.71
C VAL A 223 12.00 -5.41 3.02
N TYR A 224 11.09 -5.96 3.82
CA TYR A 224 11.03 -7.39 4.17
C TYR A 224 9.59 -7.87 4.29
N GLU A 225 9.37 -9.15 3.98
CA GLU A 225 8.10 -9.83 4.17
C GLU A 225 8.29 -11.19 4.83
N GLY A 226 7.25 -11.69 5.50
CA GLY A 226 7.19 -13.03 6.05
C GLY A 226 5.77 -13.59 6.05
N TYR A 227 5.65 -14.92 5.96
CA TYR A 227 4.37 -15.61 6.02
C TYR A 227 4.47 -16.76 7.00
N TYR A 228 3.58 -16.79 7.99
CA TYR A 228 3.60 -17.70 9.13
C TYR A 228 2.31 -18.52 9.17
N LYS A 229 2.42 -19.83 9.22
CA LYS A 229 1.29 -20.76 9.33
C LYS A 229 1.72 -22.09 9.91
N GLY A 230 0.94 -22.65 10.84
CA GLY A 230 1.20 -23.99 11.40
C GLY A 230 2.51 -24.10 12.18
N GLY A 231 3.01 -22.99 12.74
CA GLY A 231 4.30 -22.95 13.44
C GLY A 231 5.51 -22.88 12.51
N GLN A 232 5.30 -22.72 11.21
CA GLN A 232 6.35 -22.49 10.21
C GLN A 232 6.26 -21.08 9.67
N GLY A 233 7.40 -20.45 9.39
CA GLY A 233 7.50 -19.14 8.79
C GLY A 233 8.58 -19.07 7.73
N ASN A 234 8.48 -18.10 6.86
CA ASN A 234 9.56 -17.69 5.98
C ASN A 234 9.84 -16.21 6.21
N PHE A 235 11.00 -15.76 5.79
CA PHE A 235 11.40 -14.36 5.83
C PHE A 235 12.17 -14.07 4.53
N THR A 236 11.81 -12.99 3.85
CA THR A 236 12.36 -12.68 2.52
C THR A 236 12.50 -11.16 2.38
N SER A 237 13.55 -10.72 1.71
CA SER A 237 13.73 -9.31 1.38
C SER A 237 12.76 -8.86 0.29
N LEU A 238 12.29 -7.63 0.43
CA LEU A 238 11.61 -6.84 -0.59
C LEU A 238 12.48 -5.66 -0.96
N THR A 239 12.29 -5.12 -2.16
CA THR A 239 12.97 -3.91 -2.59
C THR A 239 11.94 -3.00 -3.23
N GLN A 240 11.37 -2.11 -2.44
CA GLN A 240 10.47 -1.07 -2.91
C GLN A 240 11.09 0.29 -2.64
N GLU A 241 10.99 1.20 -3.60
CA GLU A 241 11.39 2.59 -3.44
C GLU A 241 10.49 3.51 -4.27
N TRP A 242 10.27 4.72 -3.75
CA TRP A 242 9.65 5.81 -4.47
C TRP A 242 10.72 6.83 -4.89
N VAL A 243 10.59 7.36 -6.09
CA VAL A 243 11.52 8.35 -6.62
C VAL A 243 10.76 9.47 -7.32
N LEU A 244 11.30 10.69 -7.26
CA LEU A 244 10.76 11.82 -8.01
C LEU A 244 10.95 11.65 -9.52
N VAL A 245 10.00 12.18 -10.28
CA VAL A 245 10.05 12.21 -11.75
C VAL A 245 9.87 13.67 -12.22
N PRO A 246 10.89 14.22 -12.92
CA PRO A 246 12.18 13.62 -13.26
C PRO A 246 13.20 13.65 -12.10
N SER A 247 14.10 12.68 -12.08
CA SER A 247 15.30 12.71 -11.21
C SER A 247 16.41 11.83 -11.79
N SER A 248 17.65 12.01 -11.32
CA SER A 248 18.75 11.11 -11.69
C SER A 248 18.48 9.68 -11.24
N ARG A 249 17.88 9.49 -10.06
CA ARG A 249 17.54 8.17 -9.54
C ARG A 249 16.49 7.46 -10.41
N PHE A 250 15.48 8.16 -10.91
CA PHE A 250 14.51 7.62 -11.85
C PHE A 250 15.19 7.11 -13.11
N THR A 251 16.10 7.92 -13.69
CA THR A 251 16.88 7.54 -14.88
C THR A 251 17.80 6.34 -14.63
N GLU A 252 18.43 6.26 -13.46
CA GLU A 252 19.29 5.11 -13.07
C GLU A 252 18.50 3.81 -12.97
N LEU A 253 17.26 3.87 -12.46
CA LEU A 253 16.41 2.70 -12.28
C LEU A 253 15.79 2.21 -13.59
N ASP A 254 15.34 3.15 -14.44
CA ASP A 254 14.73 2.84 -15.74
C ASP A 254 14.94 3.99 -16.73
N ALA A 255 16.02 3.89 -17.51
CA ALA A 255 16.35 4.89 -18.54
C ALA A 255 15.27 4.98 -19.63
N THR A 256 14.62 3.85 -19.97
CA THR A 256 13.56 3.84 -20.97
C THR A 256 12.34 4.62 -20.49
N ALA A 257 11.88 4.37 -19.25
CA ALA A 257 10.79 5.13 -18.67
C ALA A 257 11.13 6.64 -18.52
N ALA A 258 12.40 6.98 -18.28
CA ALA A 258 12.85 8.38 -18.24
C ALA A 258 12.80 9.07 -19.60
N ASP A 259 13.16 8.36 -20.68
CA ASP A 259 13.04 8.85 -22.06
C ASP A 259 11.55 8.98 -22.45
N GLU A 260 10.70 8.01 -22.12
CA GLU A 260 9.26 8.06 -22.34
C GLU A 260 8.63 9.25 -21.59
N PHE A 261 9.00 9.48 -20.34
CA PHE A 261 8.56 10.66 -19.59
C PHE A 261 9.00 11.97 -20.24
N THR A 262 10.23 12.04 -20.73
CA THR A 262 10.75 13.24 -21.40
C THR A 262 9.94 13.52 -22.66
N THR A 263 9.68 12.52 -23.48
CA THR A 263 8.82 12.62 -24.67
C THR A 263 7.41 13.09 -24.30
N PHE A 264 6.78 12.46 -23.31
CA PHE A 264 5.46 12.83 -22.83
C PHE A 264 5.42 14.32 -22.38
N LYS A 265 6.40 14.75 -21.59
CA LYS A 265 6.51 16.12 -21.09
C LYS A 265 6.66 17.14 -22.24
N GLU A 266 7.47 16.83 -23.25
CA GLU A 266 7.66 17.67 -24.43
C GLU A 266 6.36 17.80 -25.24
N GLU A 267 5.64 16.70 -25.44
CA GLU A 267 4.36 16.72 -26.13
C GLU A 267 3.30 17.55 -25.40
N ILE A 268 3.23 17.46 -24.07
CA ILE A 268 2.34 18.33 -23.28
C ILE A 268 2.73 19.81 -23.43
N ALA A 269 4.02 20.12 -23.38
CA ALA A 269 4.50 21.49 -23.55
C ALA A 269 4.24 22.03 -24.97
N ASN A 270 4.19 21.20 -26.00
CA ASN A 270 3.87 21.59 -27.37
C ASN A 270 2.42 22.10 -27.52
N VAL A 271 1.49 21.59 -26.69
CA VAL A 271 0.09 22.05 -26.73
C VAL A 271 -0.06 23.44 -26.09
N LEU A 272 0.51 23.62 -24.90
CA LEU A 272 0.44 24.86 -24.14
C LEU A 272 1.79 25.12 -23.44
N PRO A 273 2.75 25.74 -24.13
CA PRO A 273 4.12 25.89 -23.62
C PRO A 273 4.21 26.81 -22.40
N ASP A 274 3.28 27.77 -22.28
CA ASP A 274 3.34 28.77 -21.22
C ASP A 274 2.62 28.28 -19.96
N ASN A 275 3.32 28.33 -18.83
CA ASN A 275 2.75 28.01 -17.51
C ASN A 275 2.12 26.60 -17.41
N THR A 276 2.76 25.62 -18.07
CA THR A 276 2.38 24.20 -17.96
C THR A 276 3.62 23.37 -17.57
N PHE A 277 3.50 22.61 -16.50
CA PHE A 277 4.60 21.83 -15.93
C PHE A 277 4.16 20.38 -15.74
N VAL A 278 5.09 19.44 -15.93
CA VAL A 278 4.87 18.01 -15.68
C VAL A 278 5.92 17.50 -14.71
N THR A 279 5.46 16.98 -13.57
CA THR A 279 6.28 16.33 -12.54
C THR A 279 5.56 15.09 -12.03
N GLY A 280 6.21 14.31 -11.19
CA GLY A 280 5.54 13.16 -10.59
C GLY A 280 6.43 12.33 -9.68
N GLU A 281 5.94 11.12 -9.39
CA GLU A 281 6.61 10.13 -8.58
C GLU A 281 6.46 8.75 -9.21
N ALA A 282 7.48 7.92 -9.08
CA ALA A 282 7.48 6.55 -9.57
C ALA A 282 7.78 5.56 -8.44
N LYS A 283 7.01 4.48 -8.36
CA LYS A 283 7.27 3.35 -7.46
C LYS A 283 7.95 2.23 -8.20
N PHE A 284 9.06 1.78 -7.66
CA PHE A 284 9.79 0.62 -8.15
C PHE A 284 9.71 -0.54 -7.17
N GLU A 285 9.60 -1.76 -7.70
CA GLU A 285 9.73 -3.02 -6.97
C GLU A 285 10.77 -3.90 -7.65
N SER A 286 11.83 -4.26 -6.95
CA SER A 286 12.95 -5.02 -7.53
C SER A 286 13.45 -4.39 -8.83
N LYS A 287 13.62 -3.07 -8.83
CA LYS A 287 14.04 -2.24 -9.98
C LYS A 287 13.08 -2.29 -11.18
N LYS A 288 11.83 -2.68 -10.99
CA LYS A 288 10.80 -2.65 -12.04
C LYS A 288 9.79 -1.57 -11.71
N LEU A 289 9.50 -0.71 -12.66
CA LEU A 289 8.45 0.30 -12.55
C LEU A 289 7.09 -0.38 -12.34
N ARG A 290 6.39 0.05 -11.26
CA ARG A 290 5.08 -0.47 -10.87
C ARG A 290 3.98 0.58 -10.85
N LYS A 291 4.32 1.80 -10.43
CA LYS A 291 3.39 2.93 -10.48
C LYS A 291 4.12 4.15 -11.02
N LEU A 292 3.44 4.92 -11.84
CA LEU A 292 3.90 6.23 -12.32
C LEU A 292 2.76 7.23 -12.14
N ASN A 293 2.88 8.08 -11.14
CA ASN A 293 1.93 9.13 -10.83
C ASN A 293 2.48 10.46 -11.34
N LEU A 294 1.84 11.03 -12.35
CA LEU A 294 2.23 12.31 -12.94
C LEU A 294 1.22 13.39 -12.59
N THR A 295 1.72 14.59 -12.42
CA THR A 295 0.89 15.79 -12.25
C THR A 295 1.23 16.77 -13.35
N ILE A 296 0.23 17.13 -14.15
CA ILE A 296 0.29 18.26 -15.10
C ILE A 296 -0.30 19.45 -14.38
N THR A 297 0.54 20.43 -14.07
CA THR A 297 0.10 21.70 -13.46
C THR A 297 0.08 22.78 -14.51
N ALA A 298 -1.10 23.32 -14.79
CA ALA A 298 -1.32 24.46 -15.63
C ALA A 298 -1.77 25.66 -14.78
N HIS A 299 -1.48 26.89 -15.21
CA HIS A 299 -1.84 28.09 -14.45
C HIS A 299 -2.65 29.04 -15.32
N GLY A 300 -3.80 29.48 -14.77
CA GLY A 300 -4.64 30.52 -15.36
C GLY A 300 -5.24 30.16 -16.73
N LYS A 301 -5.52 28.86 -16.97
CA LYS A 301 -6.04 28.37 -18.24
C LYS A 301 -7.55 28.48 -18.33
N THR A 302 -8.05 28.71 -19.54
CA THR A 302 -9.48 28.64 -19.86
C THR A 302 -9.95 27.18 -19.94
N ALA A 303 -11.27 26.95 -19.89
CA ALA A 303 -11.83 25.61 -20.03
C ALA A 303 -11.42 24.89 -21.33
N GLY A 304 -11.37 25.64 -22.45
CA GLY A 304 -10.92 25.06 -23.72
C GLY A 304 -9.46 24.62 -23.72
N GLU A 305 -8.58 25.41 -23.10
CA GLU A 305 -7.16 25.06 -22.95
C GLU A 305 -6.96 23.85 -22.02
N VAL A 306 -7.69 23.78 -20.90
CA VAL A 306 -7.65 22.61 -19.99
C VAL A 306 -8.15 21.37 -20.72
N LEU A 307 -9.23 21.48 -21.51
CA LEU A 307 -9.75 20.35 -22.29
C LEU A 307 -8.71 19.86 -23.32
N ALA A 308 -8.02 20.79 -24.01
CA ALA A 308 -6.95 20.43 -24.94
C ALA A 308 -5.80 19.68 -24.25
N ILE A 309 -5.41 20.07 -23.02
CA ILE A 309 -4.42 19.33 -22.22
C ILE A 309 -4.92 17.93 -21.90
N ILE A 310 -6.19 17.79 -21.47
CA ILE A 310 -6.78 16.48 -21.11
C ILE A 310 -6.77 15.54 -22.31
N GLU A 311 -7.28 15.99 -23.47
CA GLU A 311 -7.34 15.18 -24.69
C GLU A 311 -5.94 14.76 -25.14
N HIS A 312 -5.01 15.71 -25.17
CA HIS A 312 -3.64 15.41 -25.59
C HIS A 312 -2.92 14.49 -24.62
N ALA A 313 -3.02 14.72 -23.31
CA ALA A 313 -2.42 13.86 -22.30
C ALA A 313 -2.93 12.42 -22.39
N LYS A 314 -4.25 12.24 -22.63
CA LYS A 314 -4.83 10.91 -22.88
C LYS A 314 -4.21 10.24 -24.09
N ASP A 315 -4.08 10.95 -25.21
CA ASP A 315 -3.51 10.41 -26.45
C ASP A 315 -2.04 10.04 -26.27
N GLN A 316 -1.29 10.85 -25.51
CA GLN A 316 0.12 10.62 -25.21
C GLN A 316 0.38 9.52 -24.17
N MET A 317 -0.65 8.96 -23.54
CA MET A 317 -0.48 7.78 -22.68
C MET A 317 0.11 6.58 -23.43
N SER A 318 -0.01 6.55 -24.76
CA SER A 318 0.61 5.52 -25.60
C SER A 318 2.14 5.56 -25.62
N THR A 319 2.76 6.69 -25.24
CA THR A 319 4.21 6.84 -25.09
C THR A 319 4.78 5.88 -24.04
N PHE A 320 4.01 5.58 -23.00
CA PHE A 320 4.45 4.68 -21.94
C PHE A 320 4.21 3.22 -22.31
N GLU A 321 5.28 2.46 -22.60
CA GLU A 321 5.21 1.09 -23.11
C GLU A 321 5.13 0.02 -22.00
N THR A 322 5.54 0.33 -20.76
CA THR A 322 5.54 -0.63 -19.65
C THR A 322 4.12 -1.06 -19.30
N LYS A 323 3.79 -2.33 -19.60
CA LYS A 323 2.43 -2.88 -19.41
C LYS A 323 2.10 -3.26 -17.98
N LYS A 324 3.12 -3.57 -17.15
CA LYS A 324 2.94 -3.96 -15.74
C LYS A 324 3.17 -2.78 -14.80
N CYS A 325 2.59 -1.65 -15.14
CA CYS A 325 2.65 -0.40 -14.40
C CYS A 325 1.25 0.20 -14.32
N ASP A 326 0.88 0.70 -13.16
CA ASP A 326 -0.28 1.56 -13.00
C ASP A 326 0.14 3.00 -13.28
N TYR A 327 -0.59 3.67 -14.16
CA TYR A 327 -0.35 5.06 -14.52
C TYR A 327 -1.51 5.91 -14.03
N LEU A 328 -1.20 6.99 -13.36
CA LEU A 328 -2.16 8.01 -12.96
C LEU A 328 -1.63 9.39 -13.36
N ILE A 329 -2.40 10.13 -14.13
CA ILE A 329 -2.12 11.53 -14.46
C ILE A 329 -3.20 12.40 -13.81
N THR A 330 -2.76 13.31 -12.95
CA THR A 330 -3.61 14.34 -12.36
C THR A 330 -3.40 15.65 -13.12
N ILE A 331 -4.48 16.28 -13.58
CA ILE A 331 -4.42 17.56 -14.29
C ILE A 331 -4.99 18.65 -13.39
N LEU A 332 -4.13 19.60 -13.05
CA LEU A 332 -4.44 20.79 -12.25
C LEU A 332 -4.50 22.02 -13.14
N ASN A 333 -5.42 22.91 -12.85
CA ASN A 333 -5.35 24.33 -13.26
C ASN A 333 -5.33 25.15 -11.98
N ASP A 334 -4.21 25.80 -11.72
CA ASP A 334 -3.82 26.31 -10.41
C ASP A 334 -3.86 25.18 -9.36
N ASP A 335 -4.65 25.31 -8.32
CA ASP A 335 -4.78 24.32 -7.23
C ASP A 335 -5.98 23.37 -7.41
N THR A 336 -6.69 23.48 -8.52
CA THR A 336 -7.93 22.73 -8.74
C THR A 336 -7.69 21.56 -9.68
N VAL A 337 -8.04 20.34 -9.23
CA VAL A 337 -8.07 19.14 -10.08
C VAL A 337 -9.22 19.23 -11.08
N TYR A 338 -8.90 19.16 -12.35
CA TYR A 338 -9.87 19.16 -13.45
C TYR A 338 -10.05 17.80 -14.09
N ALA A 339 -9.01 16.96 -14.11
CA ALA A 339 -9.15 15.60 -14.60
C ALA A 339 -8.15 14.63 -13.95
N LEU A 340 -8.55 13.36 -14.00
CA LEU A 340 -7.71 12.21 -13.73
C LEU A 340 -7.72 11.32 -14.96
N ILE A 341 -6.54 10.86 -15.40
CA ILE A 341 -6.37 9.87 -16.47
C ILE A 341 -5.67 8.67 -15.85
N GLU A 342 -6.31 7.51 -15.93
CA GLU A 342 -5.81 6.28 -15.35
C GLU A 342 -5.64 5.20 -16.41
N ARG A 343 -4.52 4.46 -16.36
CA ARG A 343 -4.33 3.21 -17.08
C ARG A 343 -3.83 2.15 -16.13
N LYS A 344 -4.64 1.14 -15.89
CA LYS A 344 -4.30 0.04 -14.98
C LYS A 344 -3.25 -0.89 -15.58
N SER A 345 -2.45 -1.48 -14.71
CA SER A 345 -1.49 -2.54 -15.06
C SER A 345 -2.16 -3.65 -15.88
N GLY A 346 -1.55 -4.00 -17.01
CA GLY A 346 -2.09 -5.00 -17.94
C GLY A 346 -3.13 -4.48 -18.93
N SER A 347 -3.63 -3.24 -18.78
CA SER A 347 -4.58 -2.62 -19.71
C SER A 347 -3.88 -1.73 -20.72
N SER A 348 -4.46 -1.62 -21.93
CA SER A 348 -4.15 -0.59 -22.91
C SER A 348 -5.16 0.56 -22.89
N GLU A 349 -6.26 0.42 -22.17
CA GLU A 349 -7.35 1.39 -22.10
C GLU A 349 -7.07 2.42 -21.01
N CYS A 350 -7.33 3.69 -21.34
CA CYS A 350 -7.27 4.80 -20.38
C CYS A 350 -8.69 5.20 -19.96
N ASN A 351 -8.92 5.23 -18.67
CA ASN A 351 -10.10 5.83 -18.07
C ASN A 351 -9.85 7.32 -17.80
N VAL A 352 -10.80 8.17 -18.16
CA VAL A 352 -10.71 9.62 -17.95
C VAL A 352 -11.92 10.09 -17.14
N ILE A 353 -11.64 10.74 -16.03
CA ILE A 353 -12.64 11.42 -15.20
C ILE A 353 -12.36 12.92 -15.30
N SER A 354 -13.30 13.70 -15.82
CA SER A 354 -13.13 15.14 -16.00
C SER A 354 -14.30 15.92 -15.36
N LYS A 355 -13.99 17.13 -14.89
CA LYS A 355 -14.97 18.12 -14.42
C LYS A 355 -15.53 19.01 -15.54
N ILE A 356 -14.97 18.92 -16.73
CA ILE A 356 -15.34 19.70 -17.91
C ILE A 356 -16.07 18.79 -18.90
#